data_8b9557390190a1611e843d760e2ca484
#
_entry.id   8b9557390190a1611e843d760e2ca484
#
_cell.length_a   1.000
_cell.length_b   1.000
_cell.length_c   1.000
_cell.angle_alpha   90.00
_cell.angle_beta   90.00
_cell.angle_gamma   90.00
#
_symmetry.space_group_name_H-M   'P 1'
#
loop_
_entity.id
_entity.type
_entity.pdbx_description
1 polymer ?
#
loop_
_entity_poly.entity_id
_entity_poly.type
_entity_poly.pdbx_seq_one_letter_code
_entity_poly.pdbx_strand_id
1 'polypeptide(L)' 'MPKAIRLHQTGGPEALVLEDFAPGPPSAGEVTVRHTAIGLNFIDVYDRTGLYPMSLPGGLGREAAGTVAAVGRRVRGF' A
#
# COMPACT_ATOMS: atom_id res chain seq x y z
N MET A 1 6.01 -15.04 2.12
CA MET A 1 4.79 -14.24 2.01
C MET A 1 5.10 -12.79 2.31
N PRO A 2 4.76 -11.87 1.41
CA PRO A 2 4.98 -10.45 1.68
C PRO A 2 4.20 -9.99 2.91
N LYS A 3 4.68 -8.92 3.52
CA LYS A 3 4.03 -8.33 4.68
C LYS A 3 3.65 -6.89 4.38
N ALA A 4 2.59 -6.43 5.00
CA ALA A 4 2.13 -5.05 4.87
C ALA A 4 1.61 -4.56 6.21
N ILE A 5 1.74 -3.24 6.42
CA ILE A 5 1.05 -2.57 7.50
C ILE A 5 -0.33 -2.21 6.99
N ARG A 6 -1.36 -2.67 7.69
CA ARG A 6 -2.75 -2.44 7.28
C ARG A 6 -3.58 -1.90 8.43
N LEU A 7 -4.64 -1.20 8.06
CA LEU A 7 -5.64 -0.69 9.01
C LEU A 7 -6.93 -1.46 8.81
N HIS A 8 -7.47 -1.99 9.92
CA HIS A 8 -8.82 -2.54 9.95
C HIS A 8 -9.79 -1.57 10.61
N GLN A 9 -9.25 -0.60 11.32
CA GLN A 9 -9.98 0.53 11.90
C GLN A 9 -9.05 1.72 12.01
N THR A 10 -9.60 2.91 12.08
CA THR A 10 -8.80 4.11 12.31
C THR A 10 -8.51 4.27 13.80
N GLY A 11 -7.50 5.07 14.12
CA GLY A 11 -7.13 5.32 15.50
C GLY A 11 -5.70 5.77 15.67
N GLY A 12 -5.14 5.52 16.84
CA GLY A 12 -3.76 5.82 17.17
C GLY A 12 -2.79 4.79 16.59
N PRO A 13 -1.51 4.84 17.01
CA PRO A 13 -0.50 3.91 16.48
C PRO A 13 -0.86 2.43 16.66
N GLU A 14 -1.64 2.11 17.67
CA GLU A 14 -2.08 0.74 17.93
C GLU A 14 -3.00 0.18 16.84
N ALA A 15 -3.55 1.05 15.98
CA ALA A 15 -4.37 0.62 14.85
C ALA A 15 -3.55 0.01 13.72
N LEU A 16 -2.23 0.22 13.72
CA LEU A 16 -1.33 -0.32 12.70
C LEU A 16 -1.12 -1.81 12.95
N VAL A 17 -1.39 -2.62 11.95
CA VAL A 17 -1.23 -4.07 12.03
C VAL A 17 -0.28 -4.56 10.96
N LEU A 18 0.78 -5.25 11.36
CA LEU A 18 1.68 -5.91 10.41
C LEU A 18 1.12 -7.30 10.15
N GLU A 19 0.79 -7.57 8.90
CA GLU A 19 0.19 -8.84 8.54
C GLU A 19 0.67 -9.34 7.20
N ASP A 20 0.49 -10.62 6.94
CA ASP A 20 0.78 -11.20 5.63
C ASP A 20 -0.21 -10.63 4.61
N PHE A 21 0.31 -10.28 3.44
CA PHE A 21 -0.51 -9.69 2.40
C PHE A 21 -0.03 -10.13 1.03
N ALA A 22 -0.90 -10.80 0.29
CA ALA A 22 -0.64 -11.20 -1.08
C ALA A 22 -1.44 -10.30 -2.01
N PRO A 23 -0.78 -9.38 -2.76
CA PRO A 23 -1.51 -8.43 -3.60
C PRO A 23 -2.21 -9.05 -4.80
N GLY A 24 -1.84 -10.28 -5.16
CA GLY A 24 -2.35 -10.91 -6.36
C GLY A 24 -1.71 -10.34 -7.63
N PRO A 25 -2.11 -10.84 -8.81
CA PRO A 25 -1.59 -10.33 -10.06
C PRO A 25 -2.12 -8.92 -10.35
N PRO A 26 -1.37 -8.09 -11.10
CA PRO A 26 -1.84 -6.76 -11.44
C PRO A 26 -3.01 -6.82 -12.43
N SER A 27 -3.99 -5.94 -12.21
CA SER A 27 -5.12 -5.78 -13.12
C SER A 27 -4.70 -4.96 -14.35
N ALA A 28 -5.61 -4.84 -15.32
CA ALA A 28 -5.35 -4.02 -16.50
C ALA A 28 -5.02 -2.57 -16.09
N GLY A 29 -3.95 -2.02 -16.64
CA GLY A 29 -3.50 -0.68 -16.30
C GLY A 29 -2.67 -0.59 -15.02
N GLU A 30 -2.40 -1.72 -14.37
CA GLU A 30 -1.64 -1.75 -13.13
C GLU A 30 -0.30 -2.46 -13.29
N VAL A 31 0.62 -2.15 -12.39
CA VAL A 31 1.89 -2.86 -12.28
C VAL A 31 2.08 -3.30 -10.83
N THR A 32 2.82 -4.39 -10.66
CA THR A 32 3.30 -4.80 -9.33
C THR A 32 4.72 -4.30 -9.17
N VAL A 33 4.98 -3.60 -8.09
CA VAL A 33 6.30 -3.05 -7.78
C VAL A 33 6.86 -3.76 -6.57
N ARG A 34 8.11 -4.24 -6.69
CA ARG A 34 8.87 -4.72 -5.53
C ARG A 34 9.56 -3.53 -4.91
N HIS A 35 9.09 -3.10 -3.76
CA HIS A 35 9.63 -1.92 -3.10
C HIS A 35 11.04 -2.16 -2.59
N THR A 36 11.90 -1.18 -2.82
CA THR A 36 13.25 -1.13 -2.22
C THR A 36 13.36 0.00 -1.22
N ALA A 37 12.47 0.98 -1.28
CA ALA A 37 12.40 2.08 -0.33
C ALA A 37 10.97 2.56 -0.22
N ILE A 38 10.56 2.90 1.00
CA ILE A 38 9.21 3.38 1.28
C ILE A 38 9.36 4.64 2.11
N GLY A 39 8.74 5.74 1.64
CA GLY A 39 8.77 7.01 2.36
C GLY A 39 7.60 7.13 3.33
N LEU A 40 7.85 7.76 4.46
CA LEU A 40 6.81 8.11 5.42
C LEU A 40 6.51 9.59 5.31
N ASN A 41 5.23 9.92 5.30
CA ASN A 41 4.78 11.29 5.19
C ASN A 41 3.73 11.58 6.25
N PHE A 42 3.59 12.85 6.63
CA PHE A 42 2.66 13.21 7.68
C PHE A 42 1.21 12.88 7.31
N ILE A 43 0.89 12.85 6.03
CA ILE A 43 -0.46 12.48 5.57
C ILE A 43 -0.84 11.04 5.97
N ASP A 44 0.15 10.18 6.17
CA ASP A 44 -0.10 8.80 6.61
C ASP A 44 -0.74 8.80 8.01
N VAL A 45 -0.37 9.77 8.85
CA VAL A 45 -0.99 9.95 10.16
C VAL A 45 -2.45 10.33 10.00
N TYR A 46 -2.76 11.23 9.08
CA TYR A 46 -4.14 11.65 8.83
C TYR A 46 -4.99 10.49 8.32
N ASP A 47 -4.45 9.66 7.45
CA ASP A 47 -5.15 8.46 6.96
C ASP A 47 -5.41 7.50 8.12
N ARG A 48 -4.42 7.28 8.98
CA ARG A 48 -4.56 6.39 10.14
C ARG A 48 -5.63 6.87 11.11
N THR A 49 -5.68 8.16 11.38
CA THR A 49 -6.61 8.73 12.37
C THR A 49 -8.03 8.87 11.84
N GLY A 50 -8.21 8.77 10.52
CA GLY A 50 -9.52 8.93 9.90
C GLY A 50 -9.86 10.34 9.49
N LEU A 51 -8.90 11.27 9.58
CA LEU A 51 -9.12 12.65 9.12
C LEU A 51 -9.47 12.67 7.63
N TYR A 52 -8.79 11.82 6.84
CA TYR A 52 -9.12 11.60 5.44
C TYR A 52 -9.73 10.20 5.31
N PRO A 53 -11.03 10.09 4.95
CA PRO A 53 -11.68 8.78 4.87
C PRO A 53 -11.03 7.86 3.83
N MET A 54 -11.00 6.57 4.13
CA MET A 54 -10.52 5.55 3.22
C MET A 54 -11.29 4.26 3.44
N SER A 55 -11.28 3.39 2.42
CA SER A 55 -11.91 2.08 2.55
C SER A 55 -11.09 1.19 3.49
N LEU A 56 -11.75 0.53 4.44
CA LEU A 56 -11.10 -0.37 5.38
C LEU A 56 -11.58 -1.81 5.13
N PRO A 57 -10.73 -2.82 5.29
CA PRO A 57 -9.31 -2.69 5.63
C PRO A 57 -8.50 -2.08 4.48
N GLY A 58 -7.52 -1.28 4.82
CA GLY A 58 -6.70 -0.59 3.84
C GLY A 58 -5.24 -0.51 4.23
N GLY A 59 -4.41 -0.16 3.26
CA GLY A 59 -2.98 0.07 3.48
C GLY A 59 -2.69 1.54 3.70
N LEU A 60 -1.49 1.82 4.18
CA LEU A 60 -0.96 3.16 4.32
C LEU A 60 0.25 3.35 3.43
N GLY A 61 0.59 4.60 3.21
CA GLY A 61 1.77 4.98 2.45
C GLY A 61 1.40 5.47 1.06
N ARG A 62 2.11 6.50 0.62
CA ARG A 62 1.83 7.16 -0.65
C ARG A 62 3.06 7.35 -1.50
N GLU A 63 4.21 6.85 -1.04
CA GLU A 63 5.42 6.96 -1.84
C GLU A 63 6.32 5.76 -1.62
N ALA A 64 6.92 5.31 -2.69
CA ALA A 64 7.85 4.20 -2.67
C ALA A 64 8.69 4.23 -3.92
N ALA A 65 9.82 3.55 -3.88
CA ALA A 65 10.64 3.29 -5.05
C ALA A 65 10.95 1.80 -5.10
N GLY A 66 11.06 1.27 -6.29
CA GLY A 66 11.33 -0.15 -6.45
C GLY A 66 11.47 -0.55 -7.89
N THR A 67 11.36 -1.85 -8.12
CA THR A 67 11.49 -2.45 -9.45
C THR A 67 10.15 -3.07 -9.85
N VAL A 68 9.74 -2.85 -11.09
CA VAL A 68 8.53 -3.47 -11.62
C VAL A 68 8.74 -4.98 -11.69
N ALA A 69 7.90 -5.73 -10.98
CA ALA A 69 7.98 -7.19 -10.91
C ALA A 69 6.99 -7.88 -11.84
N ALA A 70 5.88 -7.22 -12.15
CA ALA A 70 4.86 -7.75 -13.04
C ALA A 70 4.05 -6.62 -13.62
N VAL A 71 3.49 -6.80 -14.83
CA VAL A 71 2.65 -5.81 -15.47
C VAL A 71 1.31 -6.42 -15.82
N GLY A 72 0.27 -5.61 -15.70
CA GLY A 72 -1.06 -5.99 -16.14
C GLY A 72 -1.23 -5.73 -17.63
N ARG A 73 -2.41 -6.07 -18.15
CA ARG A 73 -2.73 -5.81 -19.56
C ARG A 73 -2.76 -4.32 -19.81
N ARG A 74 -2.41 -3.93 -21.03
CA ARG A 74 -2.41 -2.54 -21.52
C ARG A 74 -1.33 -1.66 -20.89
N VAL A 75 -0.41 -2.24 -20.12
CA VAL A 75 0.74 -1.51 -19.59
C VAL A 75 1.91 -1.67 -20.53
N ARG A 76 2.54 -0.56 -20.89
CA ARG A 76 3.68 -0.54 -21.83
C ARG A 76 4.79 0.33 -21.24
N GLY A 77 6.02 0.08 -21.69
CA GLY A 77 7.17 0.88 -21.31
C GLY A 77 7.88 0.41 -20.04
N PHE A 78 7.54 -0.77 -19.57
CA PHE A 78 8.17 -1.35 -18.36
C PHE A 78 8.85 -2.67 -18.66
#